data_1b1a579c9973636296ecb98e54970bec
#
_entry.id   1b1a579c9973636296ecb98e54970bec
#
_cell.length_a   1.000
_cell.length_b   1.000
_cell.length_c   1.000
_cell.angle_alpha   90.00
_cell.angle_beta   90.00
_cell.angle_gamma   90.00
#
_symmetry.space_group_name_H-M   'P 1'
#
loop_
_entity.id
_entity.type
_entity.pdbx_description
1 polymer ?
#
loop_
_entity_poly.entity_id
_entity_poly.type
_entity_poly.pdbx_seq_one_letter_code
_entity_poly.pdbx_strand_id
1 'polypeptide(L)'
;MGDSQGPGDSGEPRDSQELPGADAGGGSPAAAVFDALGAEYERAFAASAAHRESLERLLADLAPGSRVLDVGSGTGRPTARTLADAGHRVLGVDVSPVMTALAARQVPEAEFRCADVRDLPLPEGAFDAVCVYFSLLQMEREEQRELLERLARSLRPGGLLVAATVPVDAAGVDAVFMGQPVRVSSFGAEEFAALFARAGVTVEWEHSALFIPDHPAGAPEPQLFLHGRRS
;
A
#
# COMPACT_ATOMS: atom_id res chain seq x y z
N MET A 1 43.10 46.69 10.81
CA MET A 1 41.78 47.31 10.59
C MET A 1 41.18 46.67 9.35
N GLY A 2 40.02 46.06 9.47
CA GLY A 2 39.24 45.57 8.34
C GLY A 2 38.74 44.14 8.51
N ASP A 3 37.85 43.94 9.46
CA ASP A 3 37.00 42.73 9.57
C ASP A 3 36.13 42.59 8.33
N SER A 4 35.99 41.37 7.82
CA SER A 4 34.90 40.98 6.93
C SER A 4 34.46 39.55 7.28
N GLN A 5 33.47 39.48 8.16
CA GLN A 5 32.65 38.30 8.41
C GLN A 5 31.79 38.01 7.19
N GLY A 6 31.88 36.81 6.63
CA GLY A 6 30.93 36.24 5.70
C GLY A 6 29.79 35.56 6.47
N PRO A 7 28.52 35.62 5.99
CA PRO A 7 27.39 35.05 6.68
C PRO A 7 27.38 33.53 6.54
N GLY A 8 27.20 32.86 7.68
CA GLY A 8 26.93 31.41 7.74
C GLY A 8 25.58 31.07 7.14
N ASP A 9 25.61 30.13 6.23
CA ASP A 9 24.42 29.46 5.68
C ASP A 9 23.91 28.45 6.74
N SER A 10 22.94 28.89 7.53
CA SER A 10 22.18 28.02 8.44
C SER A 10 21.04 27.39 7.65
N GLY A 11 21.31 26.21 7.08
CA GLY A 11 20.29 25.36 6.51
C GLY A 11 19.24 24.97 7.59
N GLU A 12 18.09 25.58 7.54
CA GLU A 12 16.92 25.20 8.33
C GLU A 12 16.48 23.78 7.98
N PRO A 13 16.13 22.93 8.97
CA PRO A 13 15.53 21.63 8.72
C PRO A 13 14.15 21.84 8.10
N ARG A 14 13.91 21.23 6.92
CA ARG A 14 12.60 21.25 6.28
C ARG A 14 11.57 20.67 7.22
N ASP A 15 10.62 21.48 7.57
CA ASP A 15 9.46 21.23 8.40
C ASP A 15 8.79 19.89 8.02
N SER A 16 8.72 18.98 8.97
CA SER A 16 7.92 17.76 8.87
C SER A 16 6.46 18.20 8.96
N GLN A 17 5.79 18.38 7.83
CA GLN A 17 4.35 18.59 7.82
C GLN A 17 3.67 17.35 8.40
N GLU A 18 3.27 17.44 9.65
CA GLU A 18 2.36 16.48 10.28
C GLU A 18 1.01 16.56 9.57
N LEU A 19 0.60 15.44 8.98
CA LEU A 19 -0.74 15.31 8.41
C LEU A 19 -1.77 15.30 9.56
N PRO A 20 -2.87 16.07 9.49
CA PRO A 20 -3.87 16.08 10.55
C PRO A 20 -4.47 14.70 10.78
N GLY A 21 -4.65 14.31 12.04
CA GLY A 21 -5.32 13.09 12.45
C GLY A 21 -6.78 13.13 11.99
N ALA A 22 -7.21 12.14 11.21
CA ALA A 22 -8.61 11.94 10.88
C ALA A 22 -9.29 11.16 12.01
N ASP A 23 -10.44 11.61 12.46
CA ASP A 23 -11.30 10.92 13.42
C ASP A 23 -11.74 9.57 12.85
N ALA A 24 -11.79 8.54 13.70
CA ALA A 24 -12.20 7.18 13.37
C ALA A 24 -13.65 7.18 12.83
N GLY A 25 -13.80 7.16 11.51
CA GLY A 25 -15.07 7.04 10.82
C GLY A 25 -15.72 5.68 11.09
N GLY A 26 -17.04 5.65 11.17
CA GLY A 26 -17.84 4.44 11.38
C GLY A 26 -17.46 3.33 10.42
N GLY A 27 -17.34 2.09 10.95
CA GLY A 27 -16.71 0.95 10.32
C GLY A 27 -17.16 0.66 8.89
N SER A 28 -16.21 0.70 7.95
CA SER A 28 -16.47 0.25 6.59
C SER A 28 -16.71 -1.26 6.57
N PRO A 29 -17.46 -1.80 5.59
CA PRO A 29 -17.61 -3.26 5.43
C PRO A 29 -16.27 -3.98 5.37
N ALA A 30 -15.25 -3.39 4.73
CA ALA A 30 -13.90 -3.91 4.67
C ALA A 30 -13.27 -4.00 6.07
N ALA A 31 -13.38 -2.96 6.90
CA ALA A 31 -12.88 -2.98 8.27
C ALA A 31 -13.48 -4.15 9.07
N ALA A 32 -14.78 -4.39 8.99
CA ALA A 32 -15.43 -5.48 9.72
C ALA A 32 -14.87 -6.87 9.34
N VAL A 33 -14.58 -7.10 8.06
CA VAL A 33 -13.98 -8.36 7.58
C VAL A 33 -12.59 -8.55 8.17
N PHE A 34 -11.72 -7.55 8.06
CA PHE A 34 -10.35 -7.65 8.52
C PHE A 34 -10.22 -7.57 10.03
N ASP A 35 -11.14 -6.91 10.75
CA ASP A 35 -11.24 -6.98 12.21
C ASP A 35 -11.55 -8.41 12.69
N ALA A 36 -12.42 -9.12 11.96
CA ALA A 36 -12.76 -10.51 12.27
C ALA A 36 -11.60 -11.48 11.99
N LEU A 37 -10.84 -11.25 10.91
CA LEU A 37 -9.73 -12.11 10.52
C LEU A 37 -8.48 -11.86 11.39
N GLY A 38 -8.16 -10.61 11.70
CA GLY A 38 -7.00 -10.26 12.52
C GLY A 38 -5.71 -10.95 12.07
N ALA A 39 -4.97 -11.54 13.00
CA ALA A 39 -3.70 -12.24 12.73
C ALA A 39 -3.86 -13.53 11.89
N GLU A 40 -5.07 -14.04 11.69
CA GLU A 40 -5.30 -15.21 10.86
C GLU A 40 -5.04 -14.91 9.38
N TYR A 41 -5.40 -13.71 8.92
CA TYR A 41 -5.05 -13.23 7.59
C TYR A 41 -3.54 -13.30 7.32
N GLU A 42 -2.73 -12.77 8.24
CA GLU A 42 -1.27 -12.80 8.11
C GLU A 42 -0.74 -14.22 7.96
N ARG A 43 -1.20 -15.15 8.82
CA ARG A 43 -0.77 -16.57 8.76
C ARG A 43 -1.11 -17.21 7.43
N ALA A 44 -2.33 -16.98 6.93
CA ALA A 44 -2.82 -17.55 5.69
C ALA A 44 -1.99 -17.14 4.47
N PHE A 45 -1.46 -15.91 4.47
CA PHE A 45 -0.72 -15.32 3.35
C PHE A 45 0.81 -15.24 3.55
N ALA A 46 1.34 -15.66 4.71
CA ALA A 46 2.76 -15.56 5.05
C ALA A 46 3.70 -16.25 4.05
N ALA A 47 3.22 -17.31 3.38
CA ALA A 47 4.02 -18.13 2.46
C ALA A 47 4.09 -17.58 1.02
N SER A 48 3.47 -16.44 0.69
CA SER A 48 3.45 -15.90 -0.68
C SER A 48 4.86 -15.59 -1.17
N ALA A 49 5.37 -16.43 -2.07
CA ALA A 49 6.68 -16.21 -2.71
C ALA A 49 6.65 -15.00 -3.65
N ALA A 50 5.56 -14.83 -4.39
CA ALA A 50 5.40 -13.69 -5.32
C ALA A 50 5.38 -12.34 -4.58
N HIS A 51 4.77 -12.27 -3.40
CA HIS A 51 4.80 -11.06 -2.59
C HIS A 51 6.24 -10.74 -2.10
N ARG A 52 6.99 -11.76 -1.67
CA ARG A 52 8.40 -11.57 -1.27
C ARG A 52 9.25 -11.10 -2.45
N GLU A 53 9.12 -11.73 -3.62
CA GLU A 53 9.82 -11.33 -4.84
C GLU A 53 9.52 -9.87 -5.22
N SER A 54 8.24 -9.47 -5.15
CA SER A 54 7.83 -8.08 -5.36
C SER A 54 8.52 -7.12 -4.38
N LEU A 55 8.59 -7.46 -3.09
CA LEU A 55 9.26 -6.63 -2.08
C LEU A 55 10.79 -6.57 -2.29
N GLU A 56 11.43 -7.68 -2.64
CA GLU A 56 12.87 -7.71 -2.97
C GLU A 56 13.20 -6.80 -4.14
N ARG A 57 12.35 -6.83 -5.17
CA ARG A 57 12.48 -5.93 -6.32
C ARG A 57 12.30 -4.47 -5.92
N LEU A 58 11.26 -4.15 -5.14
CA LEU A 58 11.03 -2.79 -4.65
C LEU A 58 12.24 -2.26 -3.87
N LEU A 59 12.80 -3.08 -2.97
CA LEU A 59 14.00 -2.71 -2.20
C LEU A 59 15.21 -2.43 -3.09
N ALA A 60 15.38 -3.18 -4.18
CA ALA A 60 16.51 -2.97 -5.12
C ALA A 60 16.39 -1.62 -5.86
N ASP A 61 15.18 -1.11 -6.05
CA ASP A 61 14.92 0.13 -6.79
C ASP A 61 14.82 1.37 -5.87
N LEU A 62 14.72 1.19 -4.55
CA LEU A 62 14.61 2.29 -3.58
C LEU A 62 15.96 2.84 -3.15
N ALA A 63 16.08 4.16 -3.11
CA ALA A 63 17.20 4.82 -2.45
C ALA A 63 17.12 4.65 -0.93
N PRO A 64 18.26 4.60 -0.21
CA PRO A 64 18.27 4.51 1.26
C PRO A 64 17.44 5.60 1.92
N GLY A 65 16.68 5.24 2.96
CA GLY A 65 15.87 6.18 3.73
C GLY A 65 14.62 6.71 2.99
N SER A 66 14.19 6.08 1.91
CA SER A 66 13.00 6.44 1.13
C SER A 66 11.74 6.50 2.00
N ARG A 67 10.83 7.40 1.63
CA ARG A 67 9.48 7.51 2.24
C ARG A 67 8.49 6.65 1.47
N VAL A 68 7.89 5.69 2.15
CA VAL A 68 6.97 4.73 1.53
C VAL A 68 5.59 4.82 2.19
N LEU A 69 4.55 4.91 1.37
CA LEU A 69 3.15 4.74 1.79
C LEU A 69 2.73 3.29 1.52
N ASP A 70 2.21 2.61 2.55
CA ASP A 70 1.66 1.26 2.46
C ASP A 70 0.14 1.31 2.67
N VAL A 71 -0.63 1.18 1.59
CA VAL A 71 -2.09 1.30 1.56
C VAL A 71 -2.75 -0.05 1.80
N GLY A 72 -3.59 -0.13 2.82
CA GLY A 72 -4.13 -1.40 3.31
C GLY A 72 -3.01 -2.21 3.97
N SER A 73 -2.28 -1.56 4.89
CA SER A 73 -1.05 -2.12 5.49
C SER A 73 -1.30 -3.37 6.35
N GLY A 74 -2.56 -3.71 6.65
CA GLY A 74 -2.92 -4.87 7.44
C GLY A 74 -2.18 -4.92 8.77
N THR A 75 -1.58 -6.07 9.08
CA THR A 75 -0.77 -6.30 10.28
C THR A 75 0.64 -5.69 10.22
N GLY A 76 0.97 -4.97 9.16
CA GLY A 76 2.31 -4.45 8.88
C GLY A 76 3.27 -5.49 8.28
N ARG A 77 2.82 -6.73 8.11
CA ARG A 77 3.64 -7.83 7.53
C ARG A 77 3.02 -8.39 6.25
N PRO A 78 3.85 -8.71 5.24
CA PRO A 78 5.32 -8.58 5.23
C PRO A 78 5.81 -7.18 4.87
N THR A 79 4.97 -6.31 4.26
CA THR A 79 5.37 -5.08 3.56
C THR A 79 6.07 -4.08 4.46
N ALA A 80 5.37 -3.50 5.45
CA ALA A 80 5.93 -2.45 6.30
C ALA A 80 7.15 -2.97 7.09
N ARG A 81 7.14 -4.23 7.58
CA ARG A 81 8.27 -4.84 8.27
C ARG A 81 9.50 -4.90 7.37
N THR A 82 9.36 -5.44 6.16
CA THR A 82 10.48 -5.58 5.21
C THR A 82 11.10 -4.23 4.86
N LEU A 83 10.27 -3.21 4.64
CA LEU A 83 10.71 -1.87 4.30
C LEU A 83 11.37 -1.15 5.49
N ALA A 84 10.81 -1.28 6.70
CA ALA A 84 11.37 -0.69 7.91
C ALA A 84 12.71 -1.34 8.29
N ASP A 85 12.84 -2.67 8.20
CA ASP A 85 14.09 -3.39 8.44
C ASP A 85 15.21 -2.98 7.45
N ALA A 86 14.84 -2.54 6.24
CA ALA A 86 15.76 -1.98 5.25
C ALA A 86 16.08 -0.47 5.48
N GLY A 87 15.54 0.13 6.53
CA GLY A 87 15.81 1.53 6.92
C GLY A 87 14.97 2.57 6.17
N HIS A 88 13.85 2.18 5.56
CA HIS A 88 12.91 3.11 4.93
C HIS A 88 11.92 3.68 5.95
N ARG A 89 11.40 4.87 5.67
CA ARG A 89 10.36 5.53 6.47
C ARG A 89 8.99 5.13 5.94
N VAL A 90 8.28 4.28 6.68
CA VAL A 90 7.01 3.71 6.26
C VAL A 90 5.85 4.37 6.99
N LEU A 91 4.85 4.81 6.23
CA LEU A 91 3.52 5.15 6.72
C LEU A 91 2.55 4.08 6.21
N GLY A 92 2.08 3.23 7.13
CA GLY A 92 1.00 2.28 6.86
C GLY A 92 -0.36 2.90 7.14
N VAL A 93 -1.32 2.66 6.24
CA VAL A 93 -2.71 3.13 6.40
C VAL A 93 -3.64 1.94 6.21
N ASP A 94 -4.54 1.73 7.16
CA ASP A 94 -5.57 0.68 7.07
C ASP A 94 -6.87 1.16 7.71
N VAL A 95 -8.01 0.69 7.19
CA VAL A 95 -9.34 1.02 7.73
C VAL A 95 -9.69 0.24 8.99
N SER A 96 -8.99 -0.88 9.25
CA SER A 96 -9.22 -1.77 10.38
C SER A 96 -8.44 -1.30 11.61
N PRO A 97 -9.10 -0.94 12.72
CA PRO A 97 -8.43 -0.63 13.97
C PRO A 97 -7.70 -1.84 14.57
N VAL A 98 -8.18 -3.06 14.33
CA VAL A 98 -7.52 -4.30 14.78
C VAL A 98 -6.20 -4.49 14.02
N MET A 99 -6.22 -4.33 12.70
CA MET A 99 -5.02 -4.46 11.88
C MET A 99 -3.97 -3.42 12.23
N THR A 100 -4.36 -2.14 12.31
CA THR A 100 -3.42 -1.06 12.67
C THR A 100 -2.83 -1.22 14.07
N ALA A 101 -3.62 -1.70 15.05
CA ALA A 101 -3.11 -2.00 16.38
C ALA A 101 -2.13 -3.19 16.40
N LEU A 102 -2.35 -4.20 15.54
CA LEU A 102 -1.39 -5.30 15.34
C LEU A 102 -0.11 -4.78 14.68
N ALA A 103 -0.24 -4.01 13.61
CA ALA A 103 0.87 -3.43 12.87
C ALA A 103 1.79 -2.60 13.76
N ALA A 104 1.23 -1.68 14.56
CA ALA A 104 2.00 -0.84 15.48
C ALA A 104 2.79 -1.64 16.53
N ARG A 105 2.25 -2.79 16.96
CA ARG A 105 2.99 -3.69 17.88
C ARG A 105 4.06 -4.50 17.19
N GLN A 106 3.81 -4.93 15.94
CA GLN A 106 4.73 -5.79 15.20
C GLN A 106 5.87 -5.04 14.54
N VAL A 107 5.64 -3.77 14.16
CA VAL A 107 6.59 -2.93 13.41
C VAL A 107 6.67 -1.54 14.07
N PRO A 108 7.24 -1.45 15.29
CA PRO A 108 7.31 -0.18 16.02
C PRO A 108 8.19 0.89 15.35
N GLU A 109 8.97 0.50 14.34
CA GLU A 109 9.82 1.40 13.55
C GLU A 109 9.04 2.13 12.43
N ALA A 110 7.79 1.72 12.14
CA ALA A 110 6.92 2.34 11.15
C ALA A 110 5.79 3.14 11.82
N GLU A 111 5.25 4.12 11.12
CA GLU A 111 4.04 4.84 11.51
C GLU A 111 2.81 4.13 10.93
N PHE A 112 1.74 3.99 11.75
CA PHE A 112 0.47 3.42 11.29
C PHE A 112 -0.69 4.34 11.63
N ARG A 113 -1.63 4.48 10.68
CA ARG A 113 -2.86 5.26 10.83
C ARG A 113 -4.08 4.41 10.51
N CYS A 114 -5.02 4.36 11.45
CA CYS A 114 -6.34 3.81 11.21
C CYS A 114 -7.19 4.87 10.50
N ALA A 115 -7.32 4.74 9.18
CA ALA A 115 -8.05 5.70 8.35
C ALA A 115 -8.42 5.10 6.99
N ASP A 116 -9.42 5.67 6.36
CA ASP A 116 -9.67 5.43 4.94
C ASP A 116 -8.69 6.29 4.11
N VAL A 117 -7.90 5.65 3.28
CA VAL A 117 -6.93 6.36 2.42
C VAL A 117 -7.61 7.35 1.46
N ARG A 118 -8.89 7.12 1.13
CA ARG A 118 -9.68 8.01 0.28
C ARG A 118 -9.90 9.38 0.94
N ASP A 119 -9.92 9.43 2.26
CA ASP A 119 -10.15 10.67 3.04
C ASP A 119 -8.85 11.36 3.45
N LEU A 120 -7.70 10.69 3.30
CA LEU A 120 -6.42 11.28 3.70
C LEU A 120 -5.94 12.33 2.68
N PRO A 121 -5.38 13.45 3.16
CA PRO A 121 -4.62 14.33 2.30
C PRO A 121 -3.33 13.62 1.86
N LEU A 122 -3.17 13.47 0.54
CA LEU A 122 -1.99 12.89 -0.09
C LEU A 122 -1.26 14.01 -0.85
N PRO A 123 -0.29 14.69 -0.23
CA PRO A 123 0.42 15.78 -0.90
C PRO A 123 1.16 15.27 -2.14
N GLU A 124 1.18 16.08 -3.19
CA GLU A 124 1.89 15.74 -4.42
C GLU A 124 3.40 15.60 -4.18
N GLY A 125 3.98 14.52 -4.72
CA GLY A 125 5.41 14.26 -4.60
C GLY A 125 5.90 13.89 -3.18
N ALA A 126 5.00 13.55 -2.26
CA ALA A 126 5.32 13.28 -0.87
C ALA A 126 6.08 11.96 -0.64
N PHE A 127 5.95 11.00 -1.54
CA PHE A 127 6.49 9.64 -1.38
C PHE A 127 7.44 9.24 -2.50
N ASP A 128 8.43 8.42 -2.14
CA ASP A 128 9.34 7.76 -3.09
C ASP A 128 8.71 6.50 -3.67
N ALA A 129 7.91 5.80 -2.86
CA ALA A 129 7.11 4.67 -3.30
C ALA A 129 5.74 4.62 -2.62
N VAL A 130 4.78 4.01 -3.31
CA VAL A 130 3.45 3.64 -2.79
C VAL A 130 3.22 2.17 -3.05
N CYS A 131 2.88 1.42 -2.00
CA CYS A 131 2.51 0.01 -2.04
C CYS A 131 1.00 -0.14 -1.86
N VAL A 132 0.37 -0.99 -2.69
CA VAL A 132 -1.07 -1.27 -2.68
C VAL A 132 -1.27 -2.78 -2.92
N TYR A 133 -0.99 -3.60 -1.91
CA TYR A 133 -1.09 -5.05 -2.04
C TYR A 133 -2.47 -5.55 -1.64
N PHE A 134 -3.28 -5.98 -2.62
CA PHE A 134 -4.61 -6.59 -2.46
C PHE A 134 -5.66 -5.74 -1.71
N SER A 135 -5.41 -4.46 -1.49
CA SER A 135 -6.25 -3.58 -0.65
C SER A 135 -7.39 -2.88 -1.39
N LEU A 136 -7.47 -3.01 -2.72
CA LEU A 136 -8.50 -2.33 -3.53
C LEU A 136 -9.75 -3.19 -3.76
N LEU A 137 -9.70 -4.48 -3.53
CA LEU A 137 -10.71 -5.46 -3.97
C LEU A 137 -12.13 -5.22 -3.42
N GLN A 138 -12.27 -4.53 -2.30
CA GLN A 138 -13.56 -4.19 -1.72
C GLN A 138 -14.04 -2.76 -2.03
N MET A 139 -13.37 -2.08 -2.95
CA MET A 139 -13.78 -0.77 -3.48
C MET A 139 -14.47 -0.96 -4.83
N GLU A 140 -15.42 -0.09 -5.16
CA GLU A 140 -16.00 -0.07 -6.50
C GLU A 140 -14.94 0.31 -7.54
N ARG A 141 -15.09 -0.17 -8.78
CA ARG A 141 -14.08 0.03 -9.84
C ARG A 141 -13.73 1.50 -10.08
N GLU A 142 -14.70 2.39 -9.99
CA GLU A 142 -14.44 3.83 -10.16
C GLU A 142 -13.59 4.38 -9.01
N GLU A 143 -13.88 4.00 -7.78
CA GLU A 143 -13.07 4.38 -6.61
C GLU A 143 -11.63 3.86 -6.72
N GLN A 144 -11.43 2.64 -7.25
CA GLN A 144 -10.09 2.09 -7.50
C GLN A 144 -9.32 2.94 -8.52
N ARG A 145 -9.98 3.37 -9.62
CA ARG A 145 -9.37 4.25 -10.64
C ARG A 145 -8.94 5.58 -10.05
N GLU A 146 -9.87 6.27 -9.40
CA GLU A 146 -9.62 7.58 -8.79
C GLU A 146 -8.51 7.52 -7.72
N LEU A 147 -8.52 6.46 -6.89
CA LEU A 147 -7.51 6.27 -5.87
C LEU A 147 -6.13 6.02 -6.48
N LEU A 148 -6.00 5.15 -7.48
CA LEU A 148 -4.72 4.90 -8.15
C LEU A 148 -4.14 6.17 -8.77
N GLU A 149 -4.97 7.03 -9.37
CA GLU A 149 -4.52 8.33 -9.89
C GLU A 149 -4.04 9.28 -8.78
N ARG A 150 -4.74 9.31 -7.64
CA ARG A 150 -4.34 10.11 -6.48
C ARG A 150 -3.03 9.61 -5.88
N LEU A 151 -2.88 8.29 -5.75
CA LEU A 151 -1.66 7.65 -5.26
C LEU A 151 -0.48 7.92 -6.20
N ALA A 152 -0.68 7.82 -7.50
CA ALA A 152 0.36 8.17 -8.48
C ALA A 152 0.79 9.64 -8.36
N ARG A 153 -0.15 10.58 -8.17
CA ARG A 153 0.20 12.00 -7.95
C ARG A 153 0.97 12.23 -6.65
N SER A 154 0.75 11.41 -5.63
CA SER A 154 1.50 11.52 -4.36
C SER A 154 2.95 11.04 -4.45
N LEU A 155 3.31 10.32 -5.50
CA LEU A 155 4.69 9.96 -5.80
C LEU A 155 5.47 11.17 -6.33
N ARG A 156 6.75 11.29 -5.97
CA ARG A 156 7.67 12.19 -6.67
C ARG A 156 7.87 11.74 -8.14
N PRO A 157 8.31 12.62 -9.05
CA PRO A 157 8.75 12.19 -10.37
C PRO A 157 9.81 11.08 -10.26
N GLY A 158 9.64 10.00 -11.02
CA GLY A 158 10.47 8.80 -10.92
C GLY A 158 10.18 7.90 -9.72
N GLY A 159 9.17 8.23 -8.88
CA GLY A 159 8.73 7.38 -7.77
C GLY A 159 8.02 6.11 -8.24
N LEU A 160 7.93 5.12 -7.35
CA LEU A 160 7.44 3.77 -7.66
C LEU A 160 6.00 3.56 -7.16
N LEU A 161 5.12 3.10 -8.04
CA LEU A 161 3.83 2.53 -7.67
C LEU A 161 3.92 1.01 -7.79
N VAL A 162 3.68 0.32 -6.67
CA VAL A 162 3.64 -1.14 -6.63
C VAL A 162 2.24 -1.55 -6.20
N ALA A 163 1.59 -2.41 -6.98
CA ALA A 163 0.29 -2.93 -6.61
C ALA A 163 0.18 -4.43 -6.88
N ALA A 164 -0.65 -5.09 -6.07
CA ALA A 164 -1.09 -6.44 -6.36
C ALA A 164 -2.62 -6.55 -6.26
N THR A 165 -3.18 -7.39 -7.11
CA THR A 165 -4.61 -7.66 -7.18
C THR A 165 -4.88 -9.13 -7.53
N VAL A 166 -6.13 -9.54 -7.36
CA VAL A 166 -6.68 -10.78 -7.94
C VAL A 166 -7.30 -10.38 -9.29
N PRO A 167 -6.68 -10.73 -10.43
CA PRO A 167 -7.05 -10.20 -11.74
C PRO A 167 -8.27 -10.92 -12.34
N VAL A 168 -9.39 -10.84 -11.64
CA VAL A 168 -10.69 -11.35 -12.10
C VAL A 168 -11.55 -10.18 -12.56
N ASP A 169 -12.19 -10.30 -13.71
CA ASP A 169 -13.08 -9.26 -14.21
C ASP A 169 -14.42 -9.31 -13.44
N ALA A 170 -14.45 -8.67 -12.27
CA ALA A 170 -15.59 -8.65 -11.36
C ALA A 170 -15.98 -7.20 -11.01
N ALA A 171 -17.28 -6.91 -10.96
CA ALA A 171 -17.81 -5.61 -10.58
C ALA A 171 -18.91 -5.79 -9.52
N GLY A 172 -18.56 -5.58 -8.26
CA GLY A 172 -19.49 -5.70 -7.13
C GLY A 172 -20.09 -7.10 -6.97
N VAL A 173 -19.28 -8.14 -7.08
CA VAL A 173 -19.72 -9.54 -6.96
C VAL A 173 -19.64 -9.98 -5.50
N ASP A 174 -20.70 -10.59 -5.00
CA ASP A 174 -20.70 -11.19 -3.67
C ASP A 174 -19.88 -12.49 -3.67
N ALA A 175 -18.99 -12.61 -2.70
CA ALA A 175 -18.07 -13.74 -2.56
C ALA A 175 -17.85 -14.11 -1.09
N VAL A 176 -17.12 -15.18 -0.84
CA VAL A 176 -16.67 -15.57 0.50
C VAL A 176 -15.16 -15.59 0.53
N PHE A 177 -14.58 -14.81 1.42
CA PHE A 177 -13.13 -14.74 1.63
C PHE A 177 -12.79 -15.21 3.05
N MET A 178 -12.05 -16.30 3.18
CA MET A 178 -11.69 -16.91 4.47
C MET A 178 -12.90 -17.07 5.42
N GLY A 179 -14.05 -17.48 4.89
CA GLY A 179 -15.29 -17.65 5.65
C GLY A 179 -16.08 -16.38 5.91
N GLN A 180 -15.61 -15.20 5.50
CA GLN A 180 -16.32 -13.92 5.65
C GLN A 180 -17.01 -13.53 4.33
N PRO A 181 -18.25 -13.02 4.38
CA PRO A 181 -18.90 -12.47 3.20
C PRO A 181 -18.21 -11.18 2.78
N VAL A 182 -17.88 -11.07 1.50
CA VAL A 182 -17.24 -9.89 0.91
C VAL A 182 -17.91 -9.52 -0.39
N ARG A 183 -17.85 -8.24 -0.76
CA ARG A 183 -18.21 -7.75 -2.07
C ARG A 183 -16.93 -7.36 -2.81
N VAL A 184 -16.70 -7.97 -3.96
CA VAL A 184 -15.42 -7.88 -4.69
C VAL A 184 -15.62 -7.16 -6.01
N SER A 185 -14.75 -6.19 -6.26
CA SER A 185 -14.54 -5.60 -7.58
C SER A 185 -13.07 -5.71 -7.94
N SER A 186 -12.78 -6.10 -9.17
CA SER A 186 -11.43 -6.17 -9.71
C SER A 186 -11.48 -6.04 -11.23
N PHE A 187 -10.31 -5.82 -11.83
CA PHE A 187 -10.10 -5.73 -13.25
C PHE A 187 -9.36 -6.97 -13.75
N GLY A 188 -9.55 -7.33 -15.02
CA GLY A 188 -8.65 -8.27 -15.69
C GLY A 188 -7.22 -7.71 -15.76
N ALA A 189 -6.23 -8.57 -15.97
CA ALA A 189 -4.81 -8.19 -15.92
C ALA A 189 -4.46 -7.01 -16.84
N GLU A 190 -4.87 -7.07 -18.10
CA GLU A 190 -4.61 -6.01 -19.08
C GLU A 190 -5.25 -4.67 -18.68
N GLU A 191 -6.49 -4.70 -18.21
CA GLU A 191 -7.19 -3.49 -17.79
C GLU A 191 -6.56 -2.91 -16.51
N PHE A 192 -6.14 -3.75 -15.55
CA PHE A 192 -5.45 -3.29 -14.34
C PHE A 192 -4.11 -2.62 -14.69
N ALA A 193 -3.32 -3.18 -15.61
CA ALA A 193 -2.09 -2.55 -16.10
C ALA A 193 -2.39 -1.23 -16.84
N ALA A 194 -3.50 -1.14 -17.58
CA ALA A 194 -3.90 0.11 -18.24
C ALA A 194 -4.27 1.23 -17.25
N LEU A 195 -4.68 0.91 -16.01
CA LEU A 195 -4.91 1.91 -14.96
C LEU A 195 -3.62 2.63 -14.57
N PHE A 196 -2.49 1.93 -14.53
CA PHE A 196 -1.17 2.53 -14.28
C PHE A 196 -0.84 3.56 -15.36
N ALA A 197 -1.00 3.19 -16.64
CA ALA A 197 -0.73 4.11 -17.74
C ALA A 197 -1.62 5.37 -17.69
N ARG A 198 -2.90 5.23 -17.36
CA ARG A 198 -3.83 6.35 -17.17
C ARG A 198 -3.42 7.26 -16.01
N ALA A 199 -2.84 6.69 -14.95
CA ALA A 199 -2.31 7.43 -13.80
C ALA A 199 -0.94 8.07 -14.07
N GLY A 200 -0.38 7.98 -15.29
CA GLY A 200 0.94 8.50 -15.64
C GLY A 200 2.09 7.65 -15.09
N VAL A 201 1.86 6.36 -14.93
CA VAL A 201 2.84 5.39 -14.42
C VAL A 201 3.15 4.37 -15.51
N THR A 202 4.42 4.24 -15.86
CA THR A 202 4.90 3.21 -16.80
C THR A 202 5.17 1.93 -16.06
N VAL A 203 4.49 0.83 -16.44
CA VAL A 203 4.74 -0.50 -15.87
C VAL A 203 6.12 -0.98 -16.35
N GLU A 204 7.00 -1.33 -15.41
CA GLU A 204 8.35 -1.81 -15.65
C GLU A 204 8.51 -3.31 -15.34
N TRP A 205 7.60 -3.87 -14.54
CA TRP A 205 7.61 -5.28 -14.20
C TRP A 205 6.20 -5.77 -13.89
N GLU A 206 5.93 -6.99 -14.33
CA GLU A 206 4.69 -7.71 -14.10
C GLU A 206 5.01 -9.15 -13.72
N HIS A 207 4.32 -9.69 -12.72
CA HIS A 207 4.41 -11.08 -12.32
C HIS A 207 3.03 -11.63 -11.98
N SER A 208 2.69 -12.76 -12.60
CA SER A 208 1.46 -13.51 -12.32
C SER A 208 1.79 -14.79 -11.57
N ALA A 209 1.03 -15.08 -10.52
CA ALA A 209 1.19 -16.28 -9.71
C ALA A 209 -0.18 -16.89 -9.39
N LEU A 210 -0.18 -18.19 -9.07
CA LEU A 210 -1.31 -18.84 -8.43
C LEU A 210 -0.93 -19.08 -6.96
N PHE A 211 -1.73 -18.59 -6.03
CA PHE A 211 -1.50 -18.74 -4.60
C PHE A 211 -2.67 -19.49 -3.94
N ILE A 212 -2.35 -20.32 -2.96
CA ILE A 212 -3.35 -21.00 -2.12
C ILE A 212 -3.10 -20.58 -0.69
N PRO A 213 -4.02 -19.79 -0.08
CA PRO A 213 -3.90 -19.38 1.32
C PRO A 213 -3.88 -20.59 2.26
N ASP A 214 -3.01 -20.58 3.27
CA ASP A 214 -2.97 -21.60 4.33
C ASP A 214 -4.12 -21.38 5.32
N HIS A 215 -5.32 -21.72 4.87
CA HIS A 215 -6.56 -21.59 5.61
C HIS A 215 -7.58 -22.67 5.19
N PRO A 216 -8.38 -23.23 6.11
CA PRO A 216 -9.36 -24.27 5.77
C PRO A 216 -10.38 -23.89 4.70
N ALA A 217 -10.72 -22.59 4.60
CA ALA A 217 -11.57 -22.03 3.55
C ALA A 217 -10.76 -21.36 2.44
N GLY A 218 -9.43 -21.61 2.35
CA GLY A 218 -8.57 -21.09 1.31
C GLY A 218 -8.86 -21.76 -0.02
N ALA A 219 -8.99 -20.95 -1.08
CA ALA A 219 -9.12 -21.44 -2.45
C ALA A 219 -7.96 -20.90 -3.31
N PRO A 220 -7.56 -21.62 -4.36
CA PRO A 220 -6.56 -21.10 -5.29
C PRO A 220 -7.02 -19.76 -5.87
N GLU A 221 -6.18 -18.73 -5.77
CA GLU A 221 -6.44 -17.41 -6.33
C GLU A 221 -5.32 -16.99 -7.28
N PRO A 222 -5.65 -16.50 -8.48
CA PRO A 222 -4.67 -15.86 -9.34
C PRO A 222 -4.26 -14.53 -8.71
N GLN A 223 -2.97 -14.26 -8.70
CA GLN A 223 -2.40 -13.01 -8.21
C GLN A 223 -1.63 -12.32 -9.33
N LEU A 224 -1.78 -11.01 -9.44
CA LEU A 224 -1.03 -10.16 -10.36
C LEU A 224 -0.31 -9.09 -9.55
N PHE A 225 0.99 -8.97 -9.77
CA PHE A 225 1.85 -7.95 -9.18
C PHE A 225 2.37 -7.03 -10.28
N LEU A 226 2.25 -5.73 -10.10
CA LEU A 226 2.76 -4.71 -11.01
C LEU A 226 3.69 -3.75 -10.27
N HIS A 227 4.84 -3.44 -10.89
CA HIS A 227 5.68 -2.33 -10.51
C HIS A 227 5.72 -1.34 -11.65
N GLY A 228 5.52 -0.08 -11.34
CA GLY A 228 5.58 0.99 -12.32
C GLY A 228 6.24 2.24 -11.75
N ARG A 229 6.73 3.07 -12.67
CA ARG A 229 7.43 4.32 -12.36
C ARG A 229 6.61 5.51 -12.83
N ARG A 230 6.42 6.50 -11.94
CA ARG A 230 5.80 7.78 -12.32
C ARG A 230 6.72 8.54 -13.27
N SER A 231 6.16 9.00 -14.38
CA SER A 231 6.83 9.87 -15.36
C SER A 231 7.22 11.22 -14.78
#